data_7d5efdedce9b6c031dc8203226a24b0d
#
_entry.id   7d5efdedce9b6c031dc8203226a24b0d
#
_cell.length_a   1.000
_cell.length_b   1.000
_cell.length_c   1.000
_cell.angle_alpha   90.00
_cell.angle_beta   90.00
_cell.angle_gamma   90.00
#
_symmetry.space_group_name_H-M   'P 1'
#
loop_
_entity.id
_entity.type
_entity.pdbx_description
1 polymer ?
#
loop_
_entity_poly.entity_id
_entity_poly.type
_entity_poly.pdbx_seq_one_letter_code
_entity_poly.pdbx_strand_id
1 'polypeptide(L)'
;MKKTFLLLAVALVSVIAQAQVLEVVSMQQIAPQGEKTGKIVGISPKGDYLLLTNMDEQGLKRYDLNTQALTTICKADGAGWDVKISKDGNTITYRQRNYEGDSRIVKFDIMTYNAAAGKIALQAKAQSGNEKLVDAAANANVSISEDLELVLTRNGKRIVLNPNGTEARYNWPSLSPDGSKIVYYVSGEGCYVCDLMGQNVQFIARHCRAPQWYSNNTIVGMADEDDGHDFTASALVVYTLDGKSQTLVAKDKMAMYPYTAEGKVAFTTPRGEMYLLQVK
;
A
#
# COMPACT_ATOMS: atom_id res chain seq x y z
N MET A 1 -15.60 47.45 -59.14
CA MET A 1 -15.84 46.14 -58.60
C MET A 1 -14.71 45.82 -57.60
N LYS A 2 -14.98 45.96 -56.24
CA LYS A 2 -14.01 45.67 -55.19
C LYS A 2 -14.23 44.22 -54.76
N LYS A 3 -13.21 43.37 -54.93
CA LYS A 3 -13.23 42.00 -54.44
C LYS A 3 -12.72 41.98 -52.99
N THR A 4 -13.63 41.69 -52.03
CA THR A 4 -13.29 41.48 -50.64
C THR A 4 -12.85 40.04 -50.46
N PHE A 5 -11.59 39.84 -50.06
CA PHE A 5 -11.08 38.52 -49.67
C PHE A 5 -11.40 38.33 -48.17
N LEU A 6 -12.21 37.32 -47.87
CA LEU A 6 -12.51 36.86 -46.52
C LEU A 6 -11.41 35.85 -46.12
N LEU A 7 -10.50 36.24 -45.22
CA LEU A 7 -9.53 35.31 -44.63
C LEU A 7 -10.23 34.54 -43.50
N LEU A 8 -10.43 33.26 -43.73
CA LEU A 8 -10.90 32.31 -42.70
C LEU A 8 -9.69 31.87 -41.87
N ALA A 9 -9.56 32.39 -40.62
CA ALA A 9 -8.57 31.93 -39.66
C ALA A 9 -9.07 30.63 -39.04
N VAL A 10 -8.50 29.51 -39.41
CA VAL A 10 -8.72 28.22 -38.73
C VAL A 10 -7.80 28.19 -37.53
N ALA A 11 -8.39 28.37 -36.33
CA ALA A 11 -7.69 28.13 -35.06
C ALA A 11 -7.51 26.62 -34.86
N LEU A 12 -6.29 26.13 -35.06
CA LEU A 12 -5.91 24.80 -34.65
C LEU A 12 -5.85 24.79 -33.09
N VAL A 13 -6.87 24.25 -32.45
CA VAL A 13 -6.79 23.89 -31.04
C VAL A 13 -5.98 22.60 -30.99
N SER A 14 -4.69 22.72 -30.65
CA SER A 14 -3.85 21.58 -30.33
C SER A 14 -4.29 21.08 -28.93
N VAL A 15 -5.09 20.03 -28.90
CA VAL A 15 -5.30 19.25 -27.69
C VAL A 15 -3.97 18.56 -27.37
N ILE A 16 -3.21 19.13 -26.45
CA ILE A 16 -2.04 18.46 -25.89
C ILE A 16 -2.63 17.32 -25.04
N ALA A 17 -2.66 16.11 -25.57
CA ALA A 17 -2.92 14.91 -24.82
C ALA A 17 -1.79 14.82 -23.77
N GLN A 18 -2.07 15.14 -22.52
CA GLN A 18 -1.14 14.83 -21.44
C GLN A 18 -0.95 13.32 -21.42
N ALA A 19 0.31 12.87 -21.59
CA ALA A 19 0.63 11.46 -21.49
C ALA A 19 0.15 10.95 -20.13
N GLN A 20 -0.69 9.91 -20.14
CA GLN A 20 -1.16 9.25 -18.92
C GLN A 20 0.04 8.73 -18.14
N VAL A 21 0.00 8.84 -16.83
CA VAL A 21 1.05 8.31 -15.96
C VAL A 21 0.96 6.78 -15.89
N LEU A 22 -0.26 6.25 -15.75
CA LEU A 22 -0.60 4.83 -15.85
C LEU A 22 -1.94 4.69 -16.58
N GLU A 23 -2.00 3.79 -17.55
CA GLU A 23 -3.25 3.46 -18.22
C GLU A 23 -3.93 2.29 -17.49
N VAL A 24 -5.19 2.47 -17.08
CA VAL A 24 -6.01 1.38 -16.55
C VAL A 24 -6.55 0.56 -17.71
N VAL A 25 -6.03 -0.64 -17.89
CA VAL A 25 -6.43 -1.58 -18.94
C VAL A 25 -7.72 -2.29 -18.60
N SER A 26 -7.86 -2.72 -17.32
CA SER A 26 -9.07 -3.36 -16.82
C SER A 26 -9.19 -3.22 -15.31
N MET A 27 -10.43 -3.35 -14.80
CA MET A 27 -10.73 -3.46 -13.37
C MET A 27 -11.61 -4.70 -13.19
N GLN A 28 -11.17 -5.61 -12.32
CA GLN A 28 -11.87 -6.86 -12.03
C GLN A 28 -12.17 -6.94 -10.53
N GLN A 29 -13.40 -7.34 -10.20
CA GLN A 29 -13.72 -7.70 -8.82
C GLN A 29 -13.17 -9.09 -8.51
N ILE A 30 -12.47 -9.19 -7.37
CA ILE A 30 -11.93 -10.44 -6.85
C ILE A 30 -12.95 -10.99 -5.84
N ALA A 31 -13.54 -12.14 -6.16
CA ALA A 31 -14.52 -12.83 -5.32
C ALA A 31 -14.16 -14.32 -5.25
N PRO A 32 -13.16 -14.70 -4.43
CA PRO A 32 -12.81 -16.12 -4.31
C PRO A 32 -14.00 -16.96 -3.87
N GLN A 33 -14.08 -18.19 -4.33
CA GLN A 33 -15.18 -19.09 -4.04
C GLN A 33 -15.39 -19.27 -2.52
N GLY A 34 -16.60 -18.96 -2.03
CA GLY A 34 -16.96 -18.99 -0.62
C GLY A 34 -16.64 -17.71 0.18
N GLU A 35 -15.91 -16.74 -0.41
CA GLU A 35 -15.54 -15.48 0.23
C GLU A 35 -16.26 -14.31 -0.43
N LYS A 36 -17.33 -13.81 0.18
CA LYS A 36 -18.13 -12.71 -0.40
C LYS A 36 -17.53 -11.34 -0.11
N THR A 37 -16.89 -11.19 1.04
CA THR A 37 -16.28 -9.95 1.50
C THR A 37 -14.95 -10.24 2.21
N GLY A 38 -14.05 -9.26 2.20
CA GLY A 38 -12.76 -9.36 2.88
C GLY A 38 -11.91 -8.13 2.61
N LYS A 39 -10.66 -8.20 3.06
CA LYS A 39 -9.65 -7.16 2.81
C LYS A 39 -8.49 -7.78 2.05
N ILE A 40 -7.98 -7.05 1.08
CA ILE A 40 -6.65 -7.30 0.52
C ILE A 40 -5.65 -6.69 1.49
N VAL A 41 -4.66 -7.47 1.92
CA VAL A 41 -3.60 -7.06 2.86
C VAL A 41 -2.20 -7.20 2.27
N GLY A 42 -2.12 -7.51 0.99
CA GLY A 42 -0.88 -7.54 0.23
C GLY A 42 -1.06 -8.09 -1.18
N ILE A 43 -0.14 -7.74 -2.05
CA ILE A 43 0.05 -8.33 -3.38
C ILE A 43 1.51 -8.74 -3.50
N SER A 44 1.78 -9.90 -4.07
CA SER A 44 3.16 -10.32 -4.32
C SER A 44 3.89 -9.34 -5.25
N PRO A 45 5.19 -9.14 -5.12
CA PRO A 45 5.94 -8.22 -5.99
C PRO A 45 5.79 -8.50 -7.48
N LYS A 46 5.63 -9.77 -7.86
CA LYS A 46 5.37 -10.21 -9.25
C LYS A 46 3.90 -10.12 -9.66
N GLY A 47 3.00 -9.78 -8.74
CA GLY A 47 1.57 -9.74 -9.00
C GLY A 47 0.95 -11.08 -9.35
N ASP A 48 1.47 -12.20 -8.83
CA ASP A 48 0.98 -13.56 -9.07
C ASP A 48 0.01 -14.07 -7.99
N TYR A 49 -0.01 -13.43 -6.80
CA TYR A 49 -1.00 -13.72 -5.77
C TYR A 49 -1.37 -12.49 -4.94
N LEU A 50 -2.55 -12.56 -4.32
CA LEU A 50 -3.02 -11.64 -3.28
C LEU A 50 -2.99 -12.31 -1.91
N LEU A 51 -2.78 -11.53 -0.87
CA LEU A 51 -3.05 -11.92 0.52
C LEU A 51 -4.38 -11.31 0.93
N LEU A 52 -5.25 -12.16 1.46
CA LEU A 52 -6.61 -11.82 1.85
C LEU A 52 -6.83 -12.13 3.33
N THR A 53 -7.66 -11.33 3.98
CA THR A 53 -8.16 -11.57 5.33
C THR A 53 -9.64 -11.23 5.41
N ASN A 54 -10.32 -11.55 6.50
CA ASN A 54 -11.69 -11.09 6.72
C ASN A 54 -11.72 -9.60 7.14
N MET A 55 -12.92 -9.04 7.34
CA MET A 55 -13.07 -7.63 7.71
C MET A 55 -12.49 -7.31 9.08
N ASP A 56 -12.42 -8.28 9.99
CA ASP A 56 -11.88 -8.17 11.35
C ASP A 56 -10.39 -8.53 11.44
N GLU A 57 -9.71 -8.69 10.30
CA GLU A 57 -8.29 -9.07 10.19
C GLU A 57 -7.95 -10.42 10.82
N GLN A 58 -8.94 -11.30 10.92
CA GLN A 58 -8.76 -12.67 11.38
C GLN A 58 -8.47 -13.61 10.22
N GLY A 59 -7.44 -14.41 10.43
CA GLY A 59 -6.96 -15.35 9.42
C GLY A 59 -6.20 -14.67 8.29
N LEU A 60 -5.44 -15.48 7.57
CA LEU A 60 -4.68 -15.07 6.40
C LEU A 60 -4.81 -16.14 5.32
N LYS A 61 -5.11 -15.71 4.10
CA LYS A 61 -5.29 -16.56 2.93
C LYS A 61 -4.44 -16.05 1.78
N ARG A 62 -3.93 -16.95 0.95
CA ARG A 62 -3.27 -16.65 -0.33
C ARG A 62 -4.21 -17.00 -1.47
N TYR A 63 -4.49 -16.02 -2.31
CA TYR A 63 -5.29 -16.18 -3.53
C TYR A 63 -4.36 -16.08 -4.75
N ASP A 64 -4.19 -17.18 -5.46
CA ASP A 64 -3.38 -17.25 -6.67
C ASP A 64 -4.14 -16.64 -7.85
N LEU A 65 -3.55 -15.63 -8.50
CA LEU A 65 -4.21 -14.87 -9.56
C LEU A 65 -4.23 -15.62 -10.91
N ASN A 66 -3.38 -16.62 -11.10
CA ASN A 66 -3.36 -17.41 -12.33
C ASN A 66 -4.32 -18.58 -12.27
N THR A 67 -4.32 -19.32 -11.15
CA THR A 67 -5.14 -20.53 -10.98
C THR A 67 -6.47 -20.27 -10.27
N GLN A 68 -6.64 -19.06 -9.68
CA GLN A 68 -7.77 -18.67 -8.83
C GLN A 68 -7.93 -19.57 -7.58
N ALA A 69 -6.88 -20.28 -7.20
CA ALA A 69 -6.87 -21.12 -6.02
C ALA A 69 -6.75 -20.30 -4.74
N LEU A 70 -7.58 -20.61 -3.75
CA LEU A 70 -7.53 -20.01 -2.42
C LEU A 70 -6.93 -20.99 -1.42
N THR A 71 -5.80 -20.61 -0.80
CA THR A 71 -5.10 -21.39 0.22
C THR A 71 -5.15 -20.68 1.56
N THR A 72 -5.64 -21.34 2.60
CA THR A 72 -5.58 -20.83 3.97
C THR A 72 -4.17 -21.01 4.51
N ILE A 73 -3.53 -19.89 4.88
CA ILE A 73 -2.22 -19.88 5.56
C ILE A 73 -2.44 -20.06 7.07
N CYS A 74 -3.33 -19.26 7.65
CA CYS A 74 -3.59 -19.24 9.08
C CYS A 74 -5.04 -18.86 9.36
N LYS A 75 -5.62 -19.30 10.49
CA LYS A 75 -6.95 -18.90 10.96
C LYS A 75 -6.92 -18.06 12.22
N ALA A 76 -5.73 -17.73 12.72
CA ALA A 76 -5.56 -17.05 13.99
C ALA A 76 -5.97 -15.56 13.94
N ASP A 77 -6.34 -15.01 15.07
CA ASP A 77 -6.62 -13.59 15.25
C ASP A 77 -5.37 -12.75 14.99
N GLY A 78 -5.56 -11.60 14.34
CA GLY A 78 -4.51 -10.66 14.00
C GLY A 78 -3.62 -11.06 12.82
N ALA A 79 -3.87 -12.22 12.19
CA ALA A 79 -3.02 -12.72 11.11
C ALA A 79 -3.08 -11.86 9.83
N GLY A 80 -4.16 -11.09 9.64
CA GLY A 80 -4.32 -10.15 8.54
C GLY A 80 -3.76 -8.75 8.80
N TRP A 81 -3.27 -8.46 10.02
CA TRP A 81 -2.81 -7.12 10.37
C TRP A 81 -1.32 -6.93 10.06
N ASP A 82 -0.99 -5.89 9.27
CA ASP A 82 0.37 -5.46 8.92
C ASP A 82 1.24 -6.60 8.38
N VAL A 83 0.72 -7.34 7.39
CA VAL A 83 1.43 -8.45 6.75
C VAL A 83 2.56 -7.92 5.86
N LYS A 84 3.70 -8.61 5.83
CA LYS A 84 4.83 -8.28 4.97
C LYS A 84 5.11 -9.44 4.01
N ILE A 85 5.41 -9.08 2.77
CA ILE A 85 5.84 -10.01 1.73
C ILE A 85 7.29 -9.67 1.38
N SER A 86 8.17 -10.68 1.38
CA SER A 86 9.57 -10.49 0.98
C SER A 86 9.69 -10.04 -0.49
N LYS A 87 10.80 -9.38 -0.83
CA LYS A 87 11.05 -8.86 -2.18
C LYS A 87 10.98 -9.92 -3.29
N ASP A 88 11.31 -11.16 -2.98
CA ASP A 88 11.21 -12.30 -3.92
C ASP A 88 9.81 -12.93 -3.97
N GLY A 89 8.89 -12.50 -3.08
CA GLY A 89 7.54 -13.03 -2.97
C GLY A 89 7.41 -14.38 -2.25
N ASN A 90 8.51 -14.95 -1.74
CA ASN A 90 8.51 -16.31 -1.21
C ASN A 90 8.23 -16.39 0.29
N THR A 91 8.51 -15.34 1.04
CA THR A 91 8.28 -15.30 2.49
C THR A 91 7.20 -14.31 2.84
N ILE A 92 6.19 -14.77 3.56
CA ILE A 92 5.12 -13.94 4.13
C ILE A 92 5.31 -13.93 5.63
N THR A 93 5.55 -12.74 6.21
CA THR A 93 5.66 -12.52 7.65
C THR A 93 4.35 -11.95 8.16
N TYR A 94 3.79 -12.54 9.20
CA TYR A 94 2.51 -12.16 9.79
C TYR A 94 2.48 -12.37 11.29
N ARG A 95 1.45 -11.85 11.95
CA ARG A 95 1.20 -12.01 13.38
C ARG A 95 0.22 -13.14 13.64
N GLN A 96 0.34 -13.70 14.83
CA GLN A 96 -0.66 -14.59 15.40
C GLN A 96 -0.85 -14.16 16.85
N ARG A 97 -2.07 -13.84 17.26
CA ARG A 97 -2.34 -13.44 18.65
C ARG A 97 -1.90 -14.53 19.60
N ASN A 98 -1.10 -14.16 20.59
CA ASN A 98 -0.65 -15.04 21.65
C ASN A 98 -1.51 -14.82 22.90
N TYR A 99 -2.17 -15.87 23.36
CA TYR A 99 -3.07 -15.85 24.54
C TYR A 99 -2.39 -16.33 25.82
N GLU A 100 -1.08 -16.60 25.78
CA GLU A 100 -0.34 -17.01 26.96
C GLU A 100 -0.11 -15.84 27.93
N GLY A 101 -0.34 -16.07 29.21
CA GLY A 101 -0.08 -15.11 30.29
C GLY A 101 -1.25 -14.17 30.59
N ASP A 102 -0.96 -12.92 30.94
CA ASP A 102 -1.98 -11.93 31.32
C ASP A 102 -2.76 -11.47 30.08
N SER A 103 -4.05 -11.78 30.03
CA SER A 103 -4.96 -11.45 28.91
C SER A 103 -5.18 -9.94 28.70
N ARG A 104 -4.80 -9.10 29.69
CA ARG A 104 -4.85 -7.64 29.56
C ARG A 104 -3.72 -7.09 28.68
N ILE A 105 -2.65 -7.86 28.50
CA ILE A 105 -1.50 -7.48 27.68
C ILE A 105 -1.61 -8.22 26.36
N VAL A 106 -1.87 -7.48 25.29
CA VAL A 106 -1.94 -8.05 23.93
C VAL A 106 -0.53 -8.37 23.44
N LYS A 107 -0.27 -9.65 23.18
CA LYS A 107 0.98 -10.14 22.61
C LYS A 107 0.71 -10.90 21.33
N PHE A 108 1.73 -10.95 20.47
CA PHE A 108 1.69 -11.67 19.20
C PHE A 108 2.93 -12.52 19.02
N ASP A 109 2.75 -13.71 18.48
CA ASP A 109 3.83 -14.48 17.88
C ASP A 109 4.05 -13.96 16.45
N ILE A 110 5.31 -13.77 16.06
CA ILE A 110 5.70 -13.43 14.71
C ILE A 110 5.97 -14.71 13.95
N MET A 111 5.21 -14.91 12.90
CA MET A 111 5.21 -16.12 12.08
C MET A 111 5.73 -15.83 10.67
N THR A 112 6.33 -16.81 10.04
CA THR A 112 6.62 -16.80 8.61
C THR A 112 5.93 -17.95 7.91
N TYR A 113 5.51 -17.72 6.69
CA TYR A 113 5.02 -18.72 5.75
C TYR A 113 5.90 -18.70 4.49
N ASN A 114 6.47 -19.83 4.15
CA ASN A 114 7.18 -20.00 2.89
C ASN A 114 6.20 -20.40 1.80
N ALA A 115 5.97 -19.50 0.83
CA ALA A 115 4.95 -19.68 -0.21
C ALA A 115 5.25 -20.87 -1.16
N ALA A 116 6.52 -21.16 -1.41
CA ALA A 116 6.92 -22.27 -2.28
C ALA A 116 6.82 -23.63 -1.58
N ALA A 117 7.18 -23.69 -0.29
CA ALA A 117 7.20 -24.94 0.47
C ALA A 117 5.88 -25.22 1.23
N GLY A 118 5.00 -24.22 1.35
CA GLY A 118 3.77 -24.31 2.17
C GLY A 118 4.05 -24.46 3.67
N LYS A 119 5.23 -24.05 4.16
CA LYS A 119 5.67 -24.25 5.54
C LYS A 119 5.55 -22.99 6.38
N ILE A 120 5.04 -23.17 7.60
CA ILE A 120 4.96 -22.15 8.63
C ILE A 120 6.09 -22.34 9.64
N ALA A 121 6.70 -21.24 10.09
CA ALA A 121 7.70 -21.23 11.15
C ALA A 121 7.48 -20.07 12.12
N LEU A 122 7.77 -20.30 13.41
CA LEU A 122 7.80 -19.26 14.43
C LEU A 122 9.12 -18.50 14.32
N GLN A 123 9.04 -17.16 14.22
CA GLN A 123 10.18 -16.24 14.19
C GLN A 123 10.49 -15.67 15.58
N ALA A 124 9.46 -15.17 16.25
CA ALA A 124 9.59 -14.62 17.61
C ALA A 124 8.30 -14.84 18.39
N LYS A 125 8.43 -15.14 19.69
CA LYS A 125 7.30 -15.43 20.59
C LYS A 125 6.96 -14.21 21.43
N ALA A 126 5.66 -14.00 21.65
CA ALA A 126 5.09 -13.07 22.63
C ALA A 126 5.61 -11.62 22.53
N GLN A 127 5.75 -11.10 21.29
CA GLN A 127 6.15 -9.72 21.05
C GLN A 127 5.03 -8.74 21.38
N SER A 128 5.39 -7.48 21.68
CA SER A 128 4.42 -6.39 21.85
C SER A 128 3.59 -6.19 20.58
N GLY A 129 2.30 -5.88 20.76
CA GLY A 129 1.39 -5.58 19.65
C GLY A 129 1.77 -4.35 18.83
N ASN A 130 2.57 -3.46 19.40
CA ASN A 130 3.00 -2.22 18.76
C ASN A 130 4.23 -2.42 17.85
N GLU A 131 4.95 -3.54 17.99
CA GLU A 131 6.05 -3.82 17.08
C GLU A 131 5.53 -4.05 15.66
N LYS A 132 6.00 -3.22 14.73
CA LYS A 132 5.73 -3.40 13.31
C LYS A 132 6.48 -4.63 12.81
N LEU A 133 5.82 -5.41 11.95
CA LEU A 133 6.50 -6.50 11.28
C LEU A 133 7.59 -5.95 10.37
N VAL A 134 8.76 -6.54 10.46
CA VAL A 134 9.89 -6.27 9.57
C VAL A 134 10.07 -7.47 8.64
N ASP A 135 10.36 -7.19 7.38
CA ASP A 135 10.82 -8.25 6.48
C ASP A 135 12.18 -8.76 6.97
N ALA A 136 12.20 -9.96 7.55
CA ALA A 136 13.42 -10.55 8.12
C ALA A 136 14.53 -10.76 7.07
N ALA A 137 14.18 -10.77 5.77
CA ALA A 137 15.13 -10.91 4.66
C ALA A 137 15.64 -9.56 4.13
N ALA A 138 15.05 -8.43 4.54
CA ALA A 138 15.43 -7.11 4.05
C ALA A 138 16.62 -6.54 4.83
N ASN A 139 17.60 -6.00 4.10
CA ASN A 139 18.74 -5.29 4.70
C ASN A 139 18.36 -3.94 5.33
N ALA A 140 17.17 -3.42 5.00
CA ALA A 140 16.61 -2.20 5.54
C ALA A 140 15.08 -2.33 5.66
N ASN A 141 14.52 -1.80 6.75
CA ASN A 141 13.09 -1.75 7.01
C ASN A 141 12.71 -0.35 7.51
N VAL A 142 11.53 0.11 7.16
CA VAL A 142 10.95 1.33 7.71
C VAL A 142 9.71 1.00 8.51
N SER A 143 9.55 1.66 9.65
CA SER A 143 8.45 1.46 10.58
C SER A 143 8.09 2.76 11.28
N ILE A 144 7.01 2.74 12.05
CA ILE A 144 6.61 3.83 12.93
C ILE A 144 6.80 3.36 14.37
N SER A 145 7.42 4.20 15.22
CA SER A 145 7.55 3.94 16.66
C SER A 145 6.21 4.10 17.39
N GLU A 146 6.17 3.76 18.68
CA GLU A 146 5.01 4.03 19.55
C GLU A 146 4.69 5.52 19.64
N ASP A 147 5.72 6.37 19.57
CA ASP A 147 5.60 7.84 19.58
C ASP A 147 5.29 8.43 18.21
N LEU A 148 4.92 7.58 17.24
CA LEU A 148 4.62 7.95 15.84
C LEU A 148 5.79 8.58 15.07
N GLU A 149 7.03 8.24 15.45
CA GLU A 149 8.24 8.66 14.75
C GLU A 149 8.53 7.75 13.54
N LEU A 150 9.14 8.31 12.51
CA LEU A 150 9.63 7.53 11.36
C LEU A 150 10.98 6.87 11.71
N VAL A 151 11.03 5.55 11.63
CA VAL A 151 12.18 4.75 12.01
C VAL A 151 12.69 3.93 10.83
N LEU A 152 13.99 4.04 10.55
CA LEU A 152 14.73 3.14 9.67
C LEU A 152 15.50 2.13 10.51
N THR A 153 15.31 0.84 10.26
CA THR A 153 16.20 -0.22 10.76
C THR A 153 17.07 -0.71 9.62
N ARG A 154 18.39 -0.58 9.76
CA ARG A 154 19.36 -1.00 8.74
C ARG A 154 20.53 -1.70 9.39
N ASN A 155 20.89 -2.89 8.90
CA ASN A 155 21.95 -3.73 9.47
C ASN A 155 21.80 -3.92 10.99
N GLY A 156 20.57 -4.13 11.47
CA GLY A 156 20.22 -4.30 12.88
C GLY A 156 20.28 -3.01 13.72
N LYS A 157 20.63 -1.86 13.14
CA LYS A 157 20.64 -0.56 13.84
C LYS A 157 19.33 0.17 13.57
N ARG A 158 18.69 0.63 14.66
CA ARG A 158 17.50 1.48 14.63
C ARG A 158 17.94 2.96 14.56
N ILE A 159 17.38 3.71 13.62
CA ILE A 159 17.67 5.13 13.38
C ILE A 159 16.32 5.86 13.30
N VAL A 160 16.12 6.87 14.15
CA VAL A 160 14.97 7.78 14.07
C VAL A 160 15.30 8.86 13.06
N LEU A 161 14.44 9.06 12.06
CA LEU A 161 14.68 10.01 10.96
C LEU A 161 13.96 11.35 11.16
N ASN A 162 12.68 11.33 11.48
CA ASN A 162 11.79 12.49 11.69
C ASN A 162 12.03 13.67 10.71
N PRO A 163 11.93 13.44 9.39
CA PRO A 163 12.30 14.43 8.38
C PRO A 163 11.44 15.71 8.40
N ASN A 164 10.20 15.64 8.90
CA ASN A 164 9.30 16.78 9.09
C ASN A 164 9.29 17.30 10.54
N GLY A 165 10.25 16.88 11.38
CA GLY A 165 10.35 17.28 12.78
C GLY A 165 9.77 16.26 13.76
N THR A 166 10.08 16.45 15.04
CA THR A 166 9.71 15.54 16.14
C THR A 166 8.24 15.61 16.53
N GLU A 167 7.57 16.72 16.23
CA GLU A 167 6.14 16.91 16.49
C GLU A 167 5.25 16.29 15.40
N ALA A 168 5.83 15.95 14.25
CA ALA A 168 5.11 15.32 13.14
C ALA A 168 4.73 13.87 13.50
N ARG A 169 3.52 13.46 13.10
CA ARG A 169 2.99 12.12 13.32
C ARG A 169 3.01 11.34 12.02
N TYR A 170 3.96 10.42 11.93
CA TYR A 170 4.23 9.65 10.72
C TYR A 170 3.35 8.42 10.61
N ASN A 171 2.93 8.08 9.38
CA ASN A 171 2.09 6.92 9.07
C ASN A 171 2.51 6.30 7.74
N TRP A 172 2.18 5.03 7.55
CA TRP A 172 2.32 4.24 6.31
C TRP A 172 3.67 4.41 5.59
N PRO A 173 4.81 4.26 6.28
CA PRO A 173 6.08 4.35 5.61
C PRO A 173 6.33 3.10 4.76
N SER A 174 6.97 3.29 3.60
CA SER A 174 7.50 2.18 2.82
C SER A 174 8.74 2.58 2.03
N LEU A 175 9.62 1.60 1.80
CA LEU A 175 10.80 1.77 0.96
C LEU A 175 10.42 1.68 -0.52
N SER A 176 11.10 2.50 -1.35
CA SER A 176 11.03 2.35 -2.81
C SER A 176 11.53 0.97 -3.25
N PRO A 177 11.15 0.46 -4.44
CA PRO A 177 11.58 -0.86 -4.93
C PRO A 177 13.11 -1.03 -4.99
N ASP A 178 13.86 0.04 -5.27
CA ASP A 178 15.33 0.05 -5.24
C ASP A 178 15.92 0.24 -3.84
N GLY A 179 15.07 0.53 -2.84
CA GLY A 179 15.47 0.75 -1.45
C GLY A 179 16.20 2.08 -1.20
N SER A 180 16.13 3.05 -2.12
CA SER A 180 16.86 4.34 -2.02
C SER A 180 16.05 5.46 -1.38
N LYS A 181 14.72 5.34 -1.33
CA LYS A 181 13.80 6.38 -0.84
C LYS A 181 12.76 5.79 0.11
N ILE A 182 12.19 6.66 0.93
CA ILE A 182 11.09 6.35 1.84
C ILE A 182 9.92 7.24 1.46
N VAL A 183 8.76 6.66 1.18
CA VAL A 183 7.49 7.39 1.16
C VAL A 183 6.82 7.24 2.52
N TYR A 184 6.16 8.29 2.99
CA TYR A 184 5.43 8.32 4.27
C TYR A 184 4.34 9.38 4.24
N TYR A 185 3.39 9.27 5.15
CA TYR A 185 2.32 10.24 5.35
C TYR A 185 2.49 10.92 6.70
N VAL A 186 2.34 12.24 6.73
CA VAL A 186 2.29 13.05 7.96
C VAL A 186 0.84 13.44 8.22
N SER A 187 0.33 13.09 9.41
CA SER A 187 -1.06 13.40 9.79
C SER A 187 -1.35 14.89 9.71
N GLY A 188 -2.43 15.25 8.99
CA GLY A 188 -2.86 16.62 8.80
C GLY A 188 -2.09 17.41 7.73
N GLU A 189 -0.96 16.91 7.25
CA GLU A 189 -0.11 17.58 6.26
C GLU A 189 -0.20 16.94 4.86
N GLY A 190 0.07 15.62 4.77
CA GLY A 190 0.06 14.90 3.50
C GLY A 190 1.19 13.88 3.34
N CYS A 191 1.40 13.49 2.09
CA CYS A 191 2.40 12.50 1.68
C CYS A 191 3.71 13.16 1.29
N TYR A 192 4.81 12.56 1.73
CA TYR A 192 6.17 13.01 1.49
C TYR A 192 7.07 11.85 1.08
N VAL A 193 8.19 12.20 0.45
CA VAL A 193 9.30 11.28 0.16
C VAL A 193 10.58 11.89 0.73
N CYS A 194 11.45 11.05 1.28
CA CYS A 194 12.81 11.43 1.65
C CYS A 194 13.81 10.34 1.25
N ASP A 195 15.10 10.62 1.40
CA ASP A 195 16.15 9.60 1.31
C ASP A 195 16.29 8.79 2.62
N LEU A 196 17.20 7.82 2.65
CA LEU A 196 17.43 6.96 3.82
C LEU A 196 18.10 7.69 5.00
N MET A 197 18.51 8.94 4.82
CA MET A 197 19.04 9.81 5.88
C MET A 197 17.96 10.73 6.45
N GLY A 198 16.71 10.66 5.95
CA GLY A 198 15.64 11.59 6.29
C GLY A 198 15.85 12.98 5.67
N GLN A 199 16.70 13.09 4.65
CA GLN A 199 17.02 14.32 3.94
C GLN A 199 16.32 14.35 2.56
N ASN A 200 16.51 15.46 1.82
CA ASN A 200 15.90 15.65 0.50
C ASN A 200 14.39 15.46 0.52
N VAL A 201 13.73 16.03 1.52
CA VAL A 201 12.30 15.92 1.75
C VAL A 201 11.53 16.57 0.62
N GLN A 202 10.66 15.82 -0.02
CA GLN A 202 9.79 16.27 -1.10
C GLN A 202 8.33 16.05 -0.71
N PHE A 203 7.52 17.10 -0.75
CA PHE A 203 6.06 16.99 -0.64
C PHE A 203 5.49 16.42 -1.94
N ILE A 204 4.61 15.44 -1.82
CA ILE A 204 3.97 14.77 -2.97
C ILE A 204 2.52 15.29 -3.15
N ALA A 205 1.69 15.15 -2.12
CA ALA A 205 0.30 15.59 -2.18
C ALA A 205 -0.33 15.62 -0.79
N ARG A 206 -1.31 16.50 -0.60
CA ARG A 206 -2.10 16.57 0.63
C ARG A 206 -3.01 15.35 0.81
N HIS A 207 -3.67 14.93 -0.26
CA HIS A 207 -4.58 13.79 -0.27
C HIS A 207 -3.89 12.59 -0.94
N CYS A 208 -3.07 11.88 -0.17
CA CYS A 208 -2.35 10.68 -0.61
C CYS A 208 -2.09 9.79 0.61
N ARG A 209 -3.16 9.25 1.21
CA ARG A 209 -3.07 8.34 2.38
C ARG A 209 -2.73 6.92 1.94
N ALA A 210 -2.17 6.13 2.85
CA ALA A 210 -1.71 4.77 2.60
C ALA A 210 -0.87 4.64 1.31
N PRO A 211 0.17 5.50 1.10
CA PRO A 211 0.94 5.52 -0.13
C PRO A 211 1.69 4.21 -0.36
N GLN A 212 1.71 3.74 -1.60
CA GLN A 212 2.45 2.56 -2.05
C GLN A 212 3.30 2.90 -3.27
N TRP A 213 4.54 2.45 -3.28
CA TRP A 213 5.39 2.56 -4.46
C TRP A 213 4.91 1.62 -5.58
N TYR A 214 4.59 2.19 -6.73
CA TYR A 214 4.38 1.42 -7.95
C TYR A 214 5.71 1.22 -8.71
N SER A 215 6.56 2.23 -8.69
CA SER A 215 7.93 2.21 -9.23
C SER A 215 8.83 3.10 -8.37
N ASN A 216 10.12 3.24 -8.72
CA ASN A 216 11.04 4.14 -8.01
C ASN A 216 10.68 5.64 -8.10
N ASN A 217 9.76 6.00 -8.99
CA ASN A 217 9.34 7.38 -9.24
C ASN A 217 7.83 7.58 -9.23
N THR A 218 7.06 6.54 -8.93
CA THR A 218 5.60 6.55 -9.02
C THR A 218 4.99 5.96 -7.76
N ILE A 219 4.02 6.66 -7.19
CA ILE A 219 3.33 6.32 -5.95
C ILE A 219 1.83 6.24 -6.25
N VAL A 220 1.14 5.25 -5.70
CA VAL A 220 -0.32 5.17 -5.68
C VAL A 220 -0.79 5.40 -4.25
N GLY A 221 -1.73 6.29 -4.06
CA GLY A 221 -2.32 6.59 -2.76
C GLY A 221 -3.82 6.75 -2.83
N MET A 222 -4.49 6.74 -1.70
CA MET A 222 -5.91 7.06 -1.61
C MET A 222 -6.10 8.55 -1.31
N ALA A 223 -6.98 9.18 -2.10
CA ALA A 223 -7.46 10.53 -1.88
C ALA A 223 -8.89 10.44 -1.36
N ASP A 224 -9.01 10.40 -0.05
CA ASP A 224 -10.26 10.24 0.68
C ASP A 224 -10.83 11.56 1.17
N GLU A 225 -12.14 11.58 1.32
CA GLU A 225 -12.91 12.63 1.95
C GLU A 225 -13.69 12.00 3.12
N ASP A 226 -13.83 12.69 4.25
CA ASP A 226 -14.61 12.26 5.40
C ASP A 226 -15.46 13.40 5.95
N ASP A 227 -16.49 13.07 6.71
CA ASP A 227 -17.37 14.03 7.40
C ASP A 227 -17.03 14.19 8.89
N GLY A 228 -15.88 13.63 9.30
CA GLY A 228 -15.42 13.57 10.69
C GLY A 228 -15.80 12.28 11.41
N HIS A 229 -16.62 11.42 10.80
CA HIS A 229 -17.00 10.10 11.32
C HIS A 229 -16.73 8.98 10.29
N ASP A 230 -17.24 9.15 9.08
CA ASP A 230 -17.19 8.16 8.02
C ASP A 230 -16.48 8.68 6.76
N PHE A 231 -15.86 7.80 6.00
CA PHE A 231 -15.38 8.13 4.66
C PHE A 231 -16.59 8.32 3.74
N THR A 232 -16.69 9.49 3.13
CA THR A 232 -17.77 9.86 2.20
C THR A 232 -17.39 9.65 0.74
N ALA A 233 -16.09 9.70 0.44
CA ALA A 233 -15.53 9.44 -0.88
C ALA A 233 -14.08 8.95 -0.77
N SER A 234 -13.61 8.14 -1.72
CA SER A 234 -12.20 7.75 -1.81
C SER A 234 -11.82 7.36 -3.24
N ALA A 235 -10.87 8.07 -3.81
CA ALA A 235 -10.26 7.79 -5.10
C ALA A 235 -8.91 7.11 -4.95
N LEU A 236 -8.47 6.32 -5.94
CA LEU A 236 -7.05 6.01 -6.10
C LEU A 236 -6.42 6.98 -7.09
N VAL A 237 -5.34 7.58 -6.66
CA VAL A 237 -4.58 8.56 -7.46
C VAL A 237 -3.12 8.11 -7.54
N VAL A 238 -2.58 8.16 -8.73
CA VAL A 238 -1.15 7.99 -8.97
C VAL A 238 -0.46 9.34 -8.97
N TYR A 239 0.69 9.41 -8.33
CA TYR A 239 1.56 10.59 -8.25
C TYR A 239 2.95 10.22 -8.72
N THR A 240 3.60 11.12 -9.43
CA THR A 240 5.01 10.97 -9.83
C THR A 240 5.89 11.97 -9.07
N LEU A 241 7.15 11.63 -8.88
CA LEU A 241 8.09 12.53 -8.21
C LEU A 241 8.39 13.81 -9.02
N ASP A 242 8.08 13.85 -10.31
CA ASP A 242 8.15 15.06 -11.15
C ASP A 242 6.87 15.92 -11.10
N GLY A 243 5.94 15.62 -10.18
CA GLY A 243 4.78 16.46 -9.87
C GLY A 243 3.53 16.19 -10.71
N LYS A 244 3.47 15.12 -11.51
CA LYS A 244 2.24 14.73 -12.22
C LYS A 244 1.34 13.90 -11.33
N SER A 245 0.03 13.97 -11.58
CA SER A 245 -0.96 13.13 -10.91
C SER A 245 -2.07 12.72 -11.88
N GLN A 246 -2.68 11.57 -11.60
CA GLN A 246 -3.79 11.03 -12.39
C GLN A 246 -4.68 10.17 -11.51
N THR A 247 -6.00 10.33 -11.61
CA THR A 247 -6.96 9.45 -10.97
C THR A 247 -7.03 8.11 -11.71
N LEU A 248 -6.77 7.01 -11.00
CA LEU A 248 -6.90 5.65 -11.50
C LEU A 248 -8.30 5.08 -11.26
N VAL A 249 -8.89 5.37 -10.09
CA VAL A 249 -10.23 4.95 -9.70
C VAL A 249 -10.98 6.14 -9.16
N ALA A 250 -12.16 6.40 -9.71
CA ALA A 250 -13.01 7.52 -9.32
C ALA A 250 -13.51 7.40 -7.87
N LYS A 251 -13.80 8.53 -7.23
CA LYS A 251 -14.06 8.63 -5.79
C LYS A 251 -15.33 7.93 -5.33
N ASP A 252 -16.32 7.80 -6.19
CA ASP A 252 -17.59 7.10 -5.93
C ASP A 252 -17.42 5.59 -5.72
N LYS A 253 -16.30 5.02 -6.18
CA LYS A 253 -15.96 3.61 -5.97
C LYS A 253 -15.54 3.32 -4.52
N MET A 254 -15.18 4.33 -3.74
CA MET A 254 -14.68 4.19 -2.37
C MET A 254 -13.48 3.26 -2.28
N ALA A 255 -12.50 3.46 -3.18
CA ALA A 255 -11.30 2.64 -3.24
C ALA A 255 -10.31 3.00 -2.12
N MET A 256 -9.93 2.02 -1.29
CA MET A 256 -9.12 2.23 -0.09
C MET A 256 -7.95 1.26 -0.03
N TYR A 257 -6.88 1.70 0.64
CA TYR A 257 -5.70 0.89 0.96
C TYR A 257 -5.12 0.17 -0.26
N PRO A 258 -4.53 0.92 -1.22
CA PRO A 258 -3.95 0.32 -2.40
C PRO A 258 -2.75 -0.56 -2.07
N TYR A 259 -2.58 -1.63 -2.83
CA TYR A 259 -1.39 -2.46 -2.88
C TYR A 259 -0.94 -2.55 -4.33
N THR A 260 0.35 -2.41 -4.59
CA THR A 260 0.93 -2.32 -5.93
C THR A 260 1.88 -3.46 -6.23
N ALA A 261 1.87 -3.91 -7.46
CA ALA A 261 2.85 -4.83 -8.04
C ALA A 261 3.08 -4.45 -9.50
N GLU A 262 4.01 -5.12 -10.16
CA GLU A 262 4.26 -4.91 -11.60
C GLU A 262 2.96 -5.10 -12.40
N GLY A 263 2.55 -4.06 -13.11
CA GLY A 263 1.35 -4.05 -13.95
C GLY A 263 0.02 -4.12 -13.20
N LYS A 264 -0.01 -4.01 -11.85
CA LYS A 264 -1.21 -4.23 -11.07
C LYS A 264 -1.36 -3.27 -9.89
N VAL A 265 -2.61 -2.91 -9.61
CA VAL A 265 -3.00 -2.22 -8.37
C VAL A 265 -4.22 -2.93 -7.78
N ALA A 266 -4.14 -3.34 -6.54
CA ALA A 266 -5.24 -3.99 -5.82
C ALA A 266 -5.77 -3.06 -4.73
N PHE A 267 -7.08 -3.10 -4.45
CA PHE A 267 -7.70 -2.30 -3.40
C PHE A 267 -8.95 -2.96 -2.83
N THR A 268 -9.42 -2.45 -1.70
CA THR A 268 -10.64 -2.88 -1.04
C THR A 268 -11.58 -1.69 -0.84
N THR A 269 -12.89 -1.91 -0.84
CA THR A 269 -13.89 -0.90 -0.44
C THR A 269 -14.27 -1.06 1.04
N PRO A 270 -14.90 -0.05 1.70
CA PRO A 270 -15.39 -0.20 3.08
C PRO A 270 -16.38 -1.35 3.27
N ARG A 271 -17.05 -1.78 2.21
CA ARG A 271 -17.99 -2.93 2.22
C ARG A 271 -17.28 -4.27 2.07
N GLY A 272 -15.93 -4.28 1.98
CA GLY A 272 -15.16 -5.50 1.80
C GLY A 272 -15.15 -6.05 0.38
N GLU A 273 -15.55 -5.25 -0.61
CA GLU A 273 -15.38 -5.65 -2.02
C GLU A 273 -13.91 -5.47 -2.41
N MET A 274 -13.32 -6.47 -3.00
CA MET A 274 -11.92 -6.51 -3.40
C MET A 274 -11.79 -6.34 -4.91
N TYR A 275 -10.85 -5.54 -5.38
CA TYR A 275 -10.65 -5.24 -6.79
C TYR A 275 -9.18 -5.34 -7.19
N LEU A 276 -8.95 -5.72 -8.44
CA LEU A 276 -7.64 -5.73 -9.10
C LEU A 276 -7.72 -4.93 -10.39
N LEU A 277 -6.85 -3.93 -10.52
CA LEU A 277 -6.59 -3.22 -11.76
C LEU A 277 -5.43 -3.88 -12.50
N GLN A 278 -5.55 -4.01 -13.81
CA GLN A 278 -4.41 -4.17 -14.70
C GLN A 278 -4.03 -2.79 -15.22
N VAL A 279 -2.77 -2.41 -15.09
CA VAL A 279 -2.26 -1.10 -15.50
C VAL A 279 -0.99 -1.25 -16.35
N LYS A 280 -0.73 -0.30 -17.24
CA LYS A 280 0.47 -0.24 -18.07
C LYS A 280 0.99 1.18 -18.24
#